data_6e76a328d7142fe03f65858a65a47bd2
#
_entry.id   6e76a328d7142fe03f65858a65a47bd2
#
_cell.length_a   1.000
_cell.length_b   1.000
_cell.length_c   1.000
_cell.angle_alpha   90.00
_cell.angle_beta   90.00
_cell.angle_gamma   90.00
#
_symmetry.space_group_name_H-M   'P 1'
#
loop_
_entity.id
_entity.type
_entity.pdbx_description
1 polymer ?
#
loop_
_entity_poly.entity_id
_entity_poly.type
_entity_poly.pdbx_seq_one_letter_code
_entity_poly.pdbx_strand_id
1 'polypeptide(L)'
;MAQAHEVLPSIVDMTRTDDGLVFDVDLNLESFIAGIDQTATTDTNEAAEAAEYDVLRALEPAALEAAFREYWPQMAEGINVTVDGARSDLSLSTVNVAPVGNFDLPRDSEIQFIATVPDGAQNVSVGWASDFGVMVLRQMGVEAPFDAYLEAGATSDEFSLAGGDQASGWQTFVNYIPVGFDHIVPKGLDHILFVLGLFFLSTRMGPLLWQISAFTVAHTITLAFAALGYVNLGGTLFGGSIETIVVVEALIALSIVYVAVENLFTDGLSPWRPFIIFGFGLLHGLGFASVLAEFGLPQGSFIPALIGFNIGVEIGQVAVVAVAYLIVMKAISLDKSGTADKMIAGAYLFAMVALMALVIPVSAWPEGGDVIILIVTGAILLGLSAASSAVGRYDSYREMVAMPGSVLIAVVAAYWCVERVFL
;
A
#
# COMPACT_ATOMS: atom_id res chain seq x y z
N MET A 1 10.40 -7.84 -0.32
CA MET A 1 9.85 -8.33 -1.60
C MET A 1 9.89 -7.19 -2.59
N ALA A 2 10.40 -7.43 -3.79
CA ALA A 2 10.33 -6.43 -4.86
C ALA A 2 8.85 -6.18 -5.19
N GLN A 3 8.45 -4.95 -5.48
CA GLN A 3 7.07 -4.62 -5.93
C GLN A 3 6.66 -5.35 -7.23
N ALA A 4 7.53 -6.18 -7.75
CA ALA A 4 7.38 -6.96 -8.96
C ALA A 4 6.15 -7.89 -8.97
N HIS A 5 5.68 -8.27 -7.80
CA HIS A 5 4.56 -9.21 -7.62
C HIS A 5 3.45 -8.61 -6.73
N GLU A 6 3.46 -7.28 -6.52
CA GLU A 6 2.44 -6.61 -5.74
C GLU A 6 1.07 -6.76 -6.40
N VAL A 7 0.07 -7.11 -5.59
CA VAL A 7 -1.31 -7.17 -6.03
C VAL A 7 -1.85 -5.75 -6.16
N LEU A 8 -2.05 -5.31 -7.40
CA LEU A 8 -2.56 -3.99 -7.74
C LEU A 8 -4.08 -4.03 -7.88
N PRO A 9 -4.79 -2.94 -7.52
CA PRO A 9 -6.20 -2.79 -7.82
C PRO A 9 -6.46 -2.84 -9.33
N SER A 10 -7.56 -3.44 -9.72
CA SER A 10 -8.01 -3.37 -11.10
C SER A 10 -8.70 -2.05 -11.39
N ILE A 11 -8.43 -1.48 -12.56
CA ILE A 11 -9.05 -0.23 -13.02
C ILE A 11 -10.17 -0.57 -13.99
N VAL A 12 -11.35 -0.04 -13.74
CA VAL A 12 -12.56 -0.33 -14.50
C VAL A 12 -13.14 0.96 -15.06
N ASP A 13 -12.93 1.19 -16.33
CA ASP A 13 -13.50 2.33 -17.08
C ASP A 13 -14.83 1.91 -17.71
N MET A 14 -15.92 2.51 -17.25
CA MET A 14 -17.25 2.24 -17.74
C MET A 14 -17.72 3.33 -18.70
N THR A 15 -18.03 2.97 -19.92
CA THR A 15 -18.58 3.88 -20.94
C THR A 15 -19.96 3.42 -21.41
N ARG A 16 -20.93 4.32 -21.50
CA ARG A 16 -22.21 4.04 -22.14
C ARG A 16 -22.10 4.18 -23.65
N THR A 17 -22.51 3.16 -24.37
CA THR A 17 -22.56 3.11 -25.84
C THR A 17 -23.94 2.70 -26.34
N ASP A 18 -24.14 2.66 -27.64
CA ASP A 18 -25.39 2.15 -28.25
C ASP A 18 -25.55 0.63 -28.04
N ASP A 19 -24.45 -0.10 -27.82
CA ASP A 19 -24.44 -1.56 -27.62
C ASP A 19 -24.64 -1.97 -26.16
N GLY A 20 -24.59 -1.02 -25.21
CA GLY A 20 -24.72 -1.27 -23.77
C GLY A 20 -23.72 -0.48 -22.93
N LEU A 21 -23.36 -1.01 -21.75
CA LEU A 21 -22.24 -0.49 -20.95
C LEU A 21 -20.98 -1.27 -21.29
N VAL A 22 -20.02 -0.60 -21.85
CA VAL A 22 -18.68 -1.12 -22.14
C VAL A 22 -17.80 -0.88 -20.93
N PHE A 23 -17.16 -1.93 -20.48
CA PHE A 23 -16.19 -1.91 -19.39
C PHE A 23 -14.82 -2.26 -19.95
N ASP A 24 -13.90 -1.31 -19.90
CA ASP A 24 -12.48 -1.50 -20.18
C ASP A 24 -11.79 -1.72 -18.83
N VAL A 25 -11.12 -2.85 -18.65
CA VAL A 25 -10.57 -3.26 -17.37
C VAL A 25 -9.09 -3.59 -17.51
N ASP A 26 -8.27 -2.81 -16.80
CA ASP A 26 -6.85 -3.11 -16.60
C ASP A 26 -6.69 -4.00 -15.37
N LEU A 27 -6.09 -5.18 -15.56
CA LEU A 27 -5.94 -6.17 -14.50
C LEU A 27 -4.79 -7.16 -14.79
N ASN A 28 -4.33 -7.83 -13.73
CA ASN A 28 -3.35 -8.92 -13.84
C ASN A 28 -4.07 -10.24 -14.19
N LEU A 29 -4.19 -10.56 -15.49
CA LEU A 29 -4.92 -11.74 -15.97
C LEU A 29 -4.43 -13.04 -15.34
N GLU A 30 -3.12 -13.17 -15.16
CA GLU A 30 -2.49 -14.37 -14.62
C GLU A 30 -2.97 -14.65 -13.19
N SER A 31 -3.10 -13.62 -12.35
CA SER A 31 -3.56 -13.78 -10.96
C SER A 31 -5.02 -14.24 -10.89
N PHE A 32 -5.87 -13.72 -11.78
CA PHE A 32 -7.28 -14.15 -11.86
C PHE A 32 -7.41 -15.59 -12.33
N ILE A 33 -6.69 -15.99 -13.39
CA ILE A 33 -6.73 -17.35 -13.93
C ILE A 33 -6.17 -18.34 -12.93
N ALA A 34 -5.06 -18.01 -12.25
CA ALA A 34 -4.48 -18.84 -11.19
C ALA A 34 -5.40 -18.99 -9.97
N GLY A 35 -6.40 -18.13 -9.83
CA GLY A 35 -7.32 -18.15 -8.69
C GLY A 35 -6.70 -17.59 -7.41
N ILE A 36 -5.73 -16.68 -7.54
CA ILE A 36 -5.13 -15.98 -6.39
C ILE A 36 -6.19 -15.09 -5.74
N ASP A 37 -6.44 -15.31 -4.45
CA ASP A 37 -7.23 -14.40 -3.64
C ASP A 37 -6.43 -13.12 -3.38
N GLN A 38 -6.80 -12.05 -4.08
CA GLN A 38 -6.10 -10.77 -4.05
C GLN A 38 -6.29 -10.01 -2.71
N THR A 39 -7.12 -10.54 -1.81
CA THR A 39 -7.24 -10.03 -0.43
C THR A 39 -6.34 -10.79 0.54
N ALA A 40 -5.95 -12.01 0.20
CA ALA A 40 -5.17 -12.88 1.08
C ALA A 40 -3.65 -12.64 0.98
N THR A 41 -3.19 -11.96 -0.08
CA THR A 41 -1.77 -11.67 -0.29
C THR A 41 -1.57 -10.30 -0.91
N THR A 42 -0.49 -9.64 -0.54
CA THR A 42 0.01 -8.41 -1.18
C THR A 42 1.06 -8.70 -2.25
N ASP A 43 1.51 -9.96 -2.35
CA ASP A 43 2.54 -10.42 -3.27
C ASP A 43 2.15 -11.78 -3.85
N THR A 44 2.05 -11.89 -5.17
CA THR A 44 1.67 -13.13 -5.87
C THR A 44 2.65 -14.29 -5.63
N ASN A 45 3.92 -14.02 -5.29
CA ASN A 45 4.89 -15.04 -4.91
C ASN A 45 4.57 -15.71 -3.56
N GLU A 46 3.85 -15.05 -2.69
CA GLU A 46 3.46 -15.57 -1.38
C GLU A 46 2.14 -16.35 -1.44
N ALA A 47 1.43 -16.27 -2.57
CA ALA A 47 0.19 -17.01 -2.78
C ALA A 47 0.43 -18.53 -2.85
N ALA A 48 -0.56 -19.30 -2.44
CA ALA A 48 -0.52 -20.76 -2.58
C ALA A 48 -0.45 -21.19 -4.07
N GLU A 49 -0.98 -20.37 -4.96
CA GLU A 49 -1.07 -20.54 -6.41
C GLU A 49 0.12 -19.95 -7.18
N ALA A 50 1.18 -19.47 -6.48
CA ALA A 50 2.35 -18.83 -7.10
C ALA A 50 2.97 -19.64 -8.24
N ALA A 51 3.07 -20.96 -8.08
CA ALA A 51 3.62 -21.83 -9.13
C ALA A 51 2.75 -21.89 -10.41
N GLU A 52 1.43 -21.75 -10.29
CA GLU A 52 0.52 -21.67 -11.44
C GLU A 52 0.58 -20.29 -12.07
N TYR A 53 0.68 -19.25 -11.26
CA TYR A 53 0.91 -17.89 -11.72
C TYR A 53 2.16 -17.78 -12.58
N ASP A 54 3.30 -18.35 -12.15
CA ASP A 54 4.55 -18.35 -12.91
C ASP A 54 4.43 -19.07 -14.27
N VAL A 55 3.68 -20.17 -14.32
CA VAL A 55 3.40 -20.86 -15.58
C VAL A 55 2.60 -19.99 -16.52
N LEU A 56 1.59 -19.27 -16.03
CA LEU A 56 0.78 -18.34 -16.82
C LEU A 56 1.60 -17.13 -17.29
N ARG A 57 2.49 -16.58 -16.44
CA ARG A 57 3.41 -15.49 -16.81
C ARG A 57 4.32 -15.86 -17.97
N ALA A 58 4.69 -17.12 -18.12
CA ALA A 58 5.53 -17.62 -19.21
C ALA A 58 4.78 -17.81 -20.53
N LEU A 59 3.45 -17.73 -20.56
CA LEU A 59 2.67 -17.93 -21.76
C LEU A 59 2.84 -16.76 -22.74
N GLU A 60 2.94 -17.10 -24.02
CA GLU A 60 2.83 -16.10 -25.10
C GLU A 60 1.44 -15.44 -25.09
N PRO A 61 1.30 -14.17 -25.54
CA PRO A 61 0.06 -13.41 -25.44
C PRO A 61 -1.18 -14.14 -25.92
N ALA A 62 -1.11 -14.80 -27.08
CA ALA A 62 -2.24 -15.53 -27.64
C ALA A 62 -2.65 -16.76 -26.81
N ALA A 63 -1.70 -17.38 -26.12
CA ALA A 63 -1.99 -18.52 -25.24
C ALA A 63 -2.66 -18.08 -23.94
N LEU A 64 -2.21 -16.95 -23.36
CA LEU A 64 -2.83 -16.37 -22.17
C LEU A 64 -4.23 -15.82 -22.49
N GLU A 65 -4.42 -15.16 -23.64
CA GLU A 65 -5.75 -14.74 -24.14
C GLU A 65 -6.70 -15.95 -24.21
N ALA A 66 -6.25 -17.06 -24.79
CA ALA A 66 -7.08 -18.27 -24.90
C ALA A 66 -7.46 -18.83 -23.52
N ALA A 67 -6.50 -18.89 -22.58
CA ALA A 67 -6.74 -19.34 -21.21
C ALA A 67 -7.75 -18.42 -20.50
N PHE A 68 -7.64 -17.09 -20.66
CA PHE A 68 -8.59 -16.16 -20.08
C PHE A 68 -9.99 -16.32 -20.67
N ARG A 69 -10.13 -16.52 -21.97
CA ARG A 69 -11.44 -16.76 -22.61
C ARG A 69 -12.12 -18.01 -22.07
N GLU A 70 -11.35 -19.02 -21.70
CA GLU A 70 -11.87 -20.24 -21.02
C GLU A 70 -12.29 -19.94 -19.58
N TYR A 71 -11.55 -19.08 -18.86
CA TYR A 71 -11.83 -18.67 -17.50
C TYR A 71 -13.00 -17.66 -17.38
N TRP A 72 -13.26 -16.85 -18.43
CA TRP A 72 -14.25 -15.78 -18.43
C TRP A 72 -15.63 -16.13 -17.86
N PRO A 73 -16.27 -17.29 -18.15
CA PRO A 73 -17.57 -17.62 -17.58
C PRO A 73 -17.53 -17.65 -16.04
N GLN A 74 -16.45 -18.12 -15.45
CA GLN A 74 -16.27 -18.13 -14.00
C GLN A 74 -16.10 -16.70 -13.46
N MET A 75 -15.26 -15.88 -14.10
CA MET A 75 -15.08 -14.49 -13.71
C MET A 75 -16.39 -13.70 -13.79
N ALA A 76 -17.17 -13.88 -14.87
CA ALA A 76 -18.45 -13.20 -15.08
C ALA A 76 -19.50 -13.50 -13.98
N GLU A 77 -19.46 -14.69 -13.36
CA GLU A 77 -20.30 -15.02 -12.21
C GLU A 77 -19.97 -14.15 -10.99
N GLY A 78 -18.68 -13.83 -10.83
CA GLY A 78 -18.20 -12.95 -9.74
C GLY A 78 -18.44 -11.45 -9.96
N ILE A 79 -18.71 -11.02 -11.21
CA ILE A 79 -18.99 -9.60 -11.52
C ILE A 79 -20.48 -9.33 -11.34
N ASN A 80 -20.81 -8.24 -10.64
CA ASN A 80 -22.18 -7.80 -10.42
C ASN A 80 -22.40 -6.42 -11.04
N VAL A 81 -23.05 -6.38 -12.20
CA VAL A 81 -23.55 -5.14 -12.82
C VAL A 81 -25.08 -5.16 -12.73
N THR A 82 -25.64 -4.18 -12.04
CA THR A 82 -27.08 -4.05 -11.84
C THR A 82 -27.57 -2.73 -12.47
N VAL A 83 -28.50 -2.82 -13.41
CA VAL A 83 -29.08 -1.66 -14.10
C VAL A 83 -30.55 -1.54 -13.69
N ASP A 84 -30.94 -0.39 -13.13
CA ASP A 84 -32.28 -0.13 -12.56
C ASP A 84 -32.78 -1.28 -11.66
N GLY A 85 -31.90 -1.84 -10.84
CA GLY A 85 -32.18 -2.92 -9.88
C GLY A 85 -32.22 -4.34 -10.50
N ALA A 86 -31.95 -4.52 -11.78
CA ALA A 86 -31.86 -5.82 -12.43
C ALA A 86 -30.43 -6.17 -12.83
N ARG A 87 -29.97 -7.40 -12.54
CA ARG A 87 -28.64 -7.87 -12.95
C ARG A 87 -28.58 -7.97 -14.49
N SER A 88 -27.48 -7.44 -15.04
CA SER A 88 -27.22 -7.44 -16.49
C SER A 88 -26.50 -8.71 -16.92
N ASP A 89 -26.78 -9.16 -18.15
CA ASP A 89 -25.97 -10.20 -18.80
C ASP A 89 -24.67 -9.59 -19.28
N LEU A 90 -23.56 -10.32 -19.06
CA LEU A 90 -22.22 -9.89 -19.42
C LEU A 90 -21.67 -10.71 -20.59
N SER A 91 -20.99 -10.05 -21.52
CA SER A 91 -20.34 -10.71 -22.65
C SER A 91 -18.92 -10.17 -22.86
N LEU A 92 -17.92 -11.06 -22.91
CA LEU A 92 -16.53 -10.70 -23.21
C LEU A 92 -16.41 -10.25 -24.67
N SER A 93 -15.81 -9.08 -24.89
CA SER A 93 -15.55 -8.49 -26.20
C SER A 93 -14.11 -8.75 -26.63
N THR A 94 -13.15 -8.10 -25.96
CA THR A 94 -11.73 -8.18 -26.31
C THR A 94 -10.88 -8.60 -25.10
N VAL A 95 -9.71 -9.16 -25.41
CA VAL A 95 -8.65 -9.44 -24.44
C VAL A 95 -7.33 -9.01 -25.08
N ASN A 96 -6.67 -8.04 -24.50
CA ASN A 96 -5.38 -7.53 -24.97
C ASN A 96 -4.32 -7.92 -23.96
N VAL A 97 -3.30 -8.63 -24.39
CA VAL A 97 -2.20 -9.10 -23.55
C VAL A 97 -0.89 -8.57 -24.11
N ALA A 98 -0.13 -7.87 -23.27
CA ALA A 98 1.20 -7.41 -23.67
C ALA A 98 2.17 -8.59 -23.90
N PRO A 99 3.28 -8.39 -24.64
CA PRO A 99 4.35 -9.39 -24.73
C PRO A 99 4.90 -9.77 -23.37
N VAL A 100 5.50 -10.98 -23.31
CA VAL A 100 6.15 -11.49 -22.09
C VAL A 100 7.28 -10.57 -21.68
N GLY A 101 7.21 -9.59 -20.97
CA GLY A 101 8.27 -8.66 -20.56
C GLY A 101 9.14 -9.21 -19.45
N ASN A 102 9.46 -8.38 -18.47
CA ASN A 102 10.12 -8.80 -17.23
C ASN A 102 9.17 -9.71 -16.44
N PHE A 103 9.65 -10.90 -16.06
CA PHE A 103 8.87 -11.86 -15.28
C PHE A 103 8.57 -11.36 -13.87
N ASP A 104 9.41 -10.47 -13.35
CA ASP A 104 9.26 -9.92 -12.02
C ASP A 104 8.16 -8.83 -11.94
N LEU A 105 7.62 -8.36 -13.05
CA LEU A 105 6.55 -7.36 -13.09
C LEU A 105 5.23 -7.97 -13.57
N PRO A 106 4.07 -7.52 -13.07
CA PRO A 106 2.78 -7.84 -13.66
C PRO A 106 2.79 -7.50 -15.15
N ARG A 107 2.08 -8.27 -15.95
CA ARG A 107 1.95 -7.99 -17.37
C ARG A 107 0.79 -7.01 -17.58
N ASP A 108 1.00 -5.95 -18.35
CA ASP A 108 -0.09 -5.09 -18.78
C ASP A 108 -1.10 -5.91 -19.58
N SER A 109 -2.28 -6.04 -19.03
CA SER A 109 -3.37 -6.79 -19.65
C SER A 109 -4.67 -6.05 -19.48
N GLU A 110 -5.41 -5.95 -20.57
CA GLU A 110 -6.68 -5.25 -20.64
C GLU A 110 -7.76 -6.19 -21.16
N ILE A 111 -8.90 -6.21 -20.53
CA ILE A 111 -10.09 -6.87 -21.07
C ILE A 111 -11.18 -5.85 -21.33
N GLN A 112 -12.02 -6.16 -22.29
CA GLN A 112 -13.26 -5.42 -22.51
C GLN A 112 -14.45 -6.38 -22.45
N PHE A 113 -15.45 -6.02 -21.64
CA PHE A 113 -16.72 -6.72 -21.63
C PHE A 113 -17.90 -5.74 -21.72
N ILE A 114 -19.04 -6.24 -22.14
CA ILE A 114 -20.25 -5.45 -22.35
C ILE A 114 -21.34 -6.00 -21.45
N ALA A 115 -21.99 -5.11 -20.70
CA ALA A 115 -23.22 -5.40 -19.97
C ALA A 115 -24.45 -4.91 -20.76
N THR A 116 -25.46 -5.74 -20.85
CA THR A 116 -26.72 -5.39 -21.55
C THR A 116 -27.48 -4.33 -20.76
N VAL A 117 -28.01 -3.33 -21.47
CA VAL A 117 -28.76 -2.23 -20.87
C VAL A 117 -30.17 -2.17 -21.48
N PRO A 118 -31.23 -2.21 -20.65
CA PRO A 118 -32.60 -2.00 -21.15
C PRO A 118 -32.79 -0.58 -21.70
N ASP A 119 -33.69 -0.46 -22.68
CA ASP A 119 -34.07 0.85 -23.20
C ASP A 119 -34.62 1.76 -22.11
N GLY A 120 -34.09 2.97 -22.03
CA GLY A 120 -34.51 3.98 -21.07
C GLY A 120 -33.93 3.80 -19.66
N ALA A 121 -32.97 2.89 -19.46
CA ALA A 121 -32.28 2.71 -18.19
C ALA A 121 -31.59 3.98 -17.73
N GLN A 122 -31.65 4.24 -16.42
CA GLN A 122 -31.18 5.48 -15.81
C GLN A 122 -30.01 5.29 -14.86
N ASN A 123 -30.02 4.21 -14.08
CA ASN A 123 -29.04 4.01 -13.03
C ASN A 123 -28.32 2.67 -13.14
N VAL A 124 -27.11 2.62 -12.59
CA VAL A 124 -26.30 1.42 -12.51
C VAL A 124 -25.58 1.33 -11.17
N SER A 125 -25.34 0.12 -10.69
CA SER A 125 -24.38 -0.18 -9.65
C SER A 125 -23.44 -1.29 -10.11
N VAL A 126 -22.18 -1.24 -9.68
CA VAL A 126 -21.11 -2.15 -10.11
C VAL A 126 -20.36 -2.66 -8.90
N GLY A 127 -20.04 -3.94 -8.89
CA GLY A 127 -19.22 -4.58 -7.89
C GLY A 127 -18.72 -5.92 -8.38
N TRP A 128 -17.85 -6.57 -7.61
CA TRP A 128 -17.38 -7.91 -7.91
C TRP A 128 -17.04 -8.72 -6.65
N ALA A 129 -16.66 -9.98 -6.83
CA ALA A 129 -16.34 -10.88 -5.75
C ALA A 129 -15.15 -10.40 -4.92
N SER A 130 -15.10 -10.75 -3.65
CA SER A 130 -14.06 -10.27 -2.72
C SER A 130 -12.66 -10.74 -3.09
N ASP A 131 -12.52 -11.97 -3.58
CA ASP A 131 -11.27 -12.56 -4.03
C ASP A 131 -10.65 -11.87 -5.26
N PHE A 132 -11.44 -11.04 -5.97
CA PHE A 132 -10.95 -10.21 -7.08
C PHE A 132 -10.22 -8.94 -6.62
N GLY A 133 -10.14 -8.69 -5.32
CA GLY A 133 -9.45 -7.56 -4.74
C GLY A 133 -10.16 -6.21 -4.92
N VAL A 134 -9.40 -5.16 -4.88
CA VAL A 134 -9.88 -3.77 -4.97
C VAL A 134 -10.20 -3.39 -6.42
N MET A 135 -11.26 -2.60 -6.60
CA MET A 135 -11.68 -2.05 -7.89
C MET A 135 -11.66 -0.52 -7.84
N VAL A 136 -11.05 0.11 -8.83
CA VAL A 136 -11.22 1.55 -9.11
C VAL A 136 -12.20 1.71 -10.26
N LEU A 137 -13.42 2.10 -9.95
CA LEU A 137 -14.48 2.30 -10.94
C LEU A 137 -14.51 3.75 -11.41
N ARG A 138 -14.47 3.97 -12.73
CA ARG A 138 -14.54 5.31 -13.33
C ARG A 138 -15.61 5.34 -14.42
N GLN A 139 -16.55 6.26 -14.34
CA GLN A 139 -17.54 6.52 -15.39
C GLN A 139 -16.92 7.45 -16.45
N MET A 140 -16.98 7.06 -17.71
CA MET A 140 -16.35 7.79 -18.79
C MET A 140 -17.37 8.42 -19.75
N GLY A 141 -16.96 9.52 -20.41
CA GLY A 141 -17.73 10.12 -21.50
C GLY A 141 -18.96 10.95 -21.07
N VAL A 142 -19.13 11.26 -19.81
CA VAL A 142 -20.24 12.05 -19.28
C VAL A 142 -19.75 13.29 -18.53
N GLU A 143 -20.63 14.27 -18.32
CA GLU A 143 -20.36 15.44 -17.47
C GLU A 143 -20.54 15.05 -15.98
N ALA A 144 -19.61 15.45 -15.12
CA ALA A 144 -19.57 15.09 -13.71
C ALA A 144 -19.66 13.56 -13.47
N PRO A 145 -18.65 12.79 -13.93
CA PRO A 145 -18.65 11.33 -13.88
C PRO A 145 -18.62 10.80 -12.44
N PHE A 146 -19.21 9.63 -12.23
CA PHE A 146 -19.07 8.88 -11.01
C PHE A 146 -17.68 8.21 -10.97
N ASP A 147 -16.95 8.36 -9.87
CA ASP A 147 -15.69 7.68 -9.59
C ASP A 147 -15.74 7.10 -8.17
N ALA A 148 -15.31 5.86 -8.02
CA ALA A 148 -15.28 5.20 -6.72
C ALA A 148 -14.07 4.27 -6.58
N TYR A 149 -13.46 4.28 -5.39
CA TYR A 149 -12.55 3.26 -4.92
C TYR A 149 -13.37 2.25 -4.11
N LEU A 150 -13.49 1.04 -4.61
CA LEU A 150 -14.29 -0.02 -4.03
C LEU A 150 -13.38 -1.07 -3.41
N GLU A 151 -13.50 -1.26 -2.10
CA GLU A 151 -12.82 -2.36 -1.42
C GLU A 151 -13.30 -3.72 -1.93
N ALA A 152 -12.50 -4.74 -1.70
CA ALA A 152 -12.77 -6.10 -2.12
C ALA A 152 -14.18 -6.58 -1.69
N GLY A 153 -14.97 -7.04 -2.65
CA GLY A 153 -16.35 -7.47 -2.43
C GLY A 153 -17.37 -6.34 -2.25
N ALA A 154 -16.95 -5.07 -2.30
CA ALA A 154 -17.88 -3.96 -2.24
C ALA A 154 -18.64 -3.78 -3.56
N THR A 155 -19.83 -3.21 -3.46
CA THR A 155 -20.63 -2.76 -4.61
C THR A 155 -20.80 -1.25 -4.50
N SER A 156 -20.69 -0.53 -5.62
CA SER A 156 -20.88 0.92 -5.66
C SER A 156 -22.30 1.31 -5.20
N ASP A 157 -22.44 2.53 -4.73
CA ASP A 157 -23.75 3.17 -4.71
C ASP A 157 -24.36 3.17 -6.11
N GLU A 158 -25.67 3.26 -6.19
CA GLU A 158 -26.38 3.42 -7.46
C GLU A 158 -26.11 4.82 -8.00
N PHE A 159 -25.64 4.93 -9.26
CA PHE A 159 -25.30 6.20 -9.90
C PHE A 159 -25.94 6.32 -11.29
N SER A 160 -26.13 7.56 -11.74
CA SER A 160 -26.79 7.87 -13.01
C SER A 160 -25.92 7.54 -14.22
N LEU A 161 -26.49 6.85 -15.20
CA LEU A 161 -25.87 6.60 -16.50
C LEU A 161 -25.62 7.88 -17.33
N ALA A 162 -26.32 8.97 -17.00
CA ALA A 162 -26.16 10.26 -17.66
C ALA A 162 -25.05 11.14 -17.04
N GLY A 163 -24.43 10.69 -15.96
CA GLY A 163 -23.54 11.48 -15.15
C GLY A 163 -24.25 12.38 -14.14
N GLY A 164 -23.51 13.26 -13.46
CA GLY A 164 -24.05 14.15 -12.44
C GLY A 164 -23.79 13.70 -11.00
N ASP A 165 -23.27 12.48 -10.81
CA ASP A 165 -23.01 11.89 -9.49
C ASP A 165 -21.55 11.98 -9.05
N GLN A 166 -20.79 12.90 -9.64
CA GLN A 166 -19.43 13.16 -9.22
C GLN A 166 -19.40 13.57 -7.75
N ALA A 167 -18.60 12.87 -6.95
CA ALA A 167 -18.40 13.22 -5.56
C ALA A 167 -17.91 14.68 -5.46
N SER A 168 -18.48 15.46 -4.54
CA SER A 168 -17.99 16.81 -4.28
C SER A 168 -16.53 16.72 -3.82
N GLY A 169 -15.73 17.78 -4.08
CA GLY A 169 -14.34 17.82 -3.64
C GLY A 169 -14.17 17.56 -2.13
N TRP A 170 -15.15 17.94 -1.30
CA TRP A 170 -15.15 17.61 0.13
C TRP A 170 -15.37 16.12 0.40
N GLN A 171 -16.30 15.49 -0.29
CA GLN A 171 -16.52 14.04 -0.17
C GLN A 171 -15.29 13.26 -0.63
N THR A 172 -14.74 13.60 -1.79
CA THR A 172 -13.50 13.00 -2.29
C THR A 172 -12.36 13.15 -1.28
N PHE A 173 -12.16 14.36 -0.74
CA PHE A 173 -11.15 14.61 0.29
C PHE A 173 -11.32 13.68 1.50
N VAL A 174 -12.53 13.57 2.04
CA VAL A 174 -12.81 12.73 3.22
C VAL A 174 -12.63 11.24 2.90
N ASN A 175 -13.09 10.79 1.74
CA ASN A 175 -13.01 9.39 1.32
C ASN A 175 -11.56 8.90 1.12
N TYR A 176 -10.64 9.79 0.73
CA TYR A 176 -9.23 9.43 0.52
C TYR A 176 -8.38 9.46 1.81
N ILE A 177 -8.89 9.97 2.93
CA ILE A 177 -8.18 9.92 4.22
C ILE A 177 -7.96 8.47 4.69
N PRO A 178 -8.98 7.59 4.74
CA PRO A 178 -8.77 6.18 5.06
C PRO A 178 -7.78 5.49 4.12
N VAL A 179 -7.87 5.73 2.81
CA VAL A 179 -6.96 5.14 1.82
C VAL A 179 -5.50 5.50 2.11
N GLY A 180 -5.22 6.77 2.44
CA GLY A 180 -3.88 7.21 2.83
C GLY A 180 -3.45 6.66 4.19
N PHE A 181 -4.37 6.45 5.12
CA PHE A 181 -4.07 5.80 6.40
C PHE A 181 -3.68 4.33 6.20
N ASP A 182 -4.43 3.59 5.39
CA ASP A 182 -4.20 2.17 5.10
C ASP A 182 -2.90 1.95 4.32
N HIS A 183 -2.49 2.92 3.50
CA HIS A 183 -1.18 2.93 2.88
C HIS A 183 -0.02 2.88 3.90
N ILE A 184 -0.23 3.38 5.13
CA ILE A 184 0.76 3.32 6.21
C ILE A 184 0.48 2.15 7.14
N VAL A 185 -0.77 1.99 7.63
CA VAL A 185 -1.16 1.00 8.63
C VAL A 185 -2.35 0.21 8.11
N PRO A 186 -2.19 -1.09 7.77
CA PRO A 186 -1.02 -1.94 8.04
C PRO A 186 0.03 -2.05 6.93
N LYS A 187 -0.22 -1.53 5.71
CA LYS A 187 0.46 -1.92 4.46
C LYS A 187 1.85 -1.31 4.25
N GLY A 188 2.13 -0.12 4.80
CA GLY A 188 3.38 0.64 4.57
C GLY A 188 4.50 0.31 5.54
N LEU A 189 5.03 -0.92 5.52
CA LEU A 189 6.09 -1.33 6.45
C LEU A 189 7.37 -0.49 6.32
N ASP A 190 7.73 -0.06 5.13
CA ASP A 190 8.84 0.85 4.85
C ASP A 190 8.66 2.20 5.57
N HIS A 191 7.47 2.80 5.47
CA HIS A 191 7.10 4.01 6.19
C HIS A 191 7.12 3.80 7.71
N ILE A 192 6.60 2.67 8.19
CA ILE A 192 6.57 2.33 9.62
C ILE A 192 8.00 2.24 10.15
N LEU A 193 8.89 1.49 9.49
CA LEU A 193 10.28 1.35 9.91
C LEU A 193 11.05 2.68 9.81
N PHE A 194 10.78 3.45 8.76
CA PHE A 194 11.36 4.79 8.60
C PHE A 194 10.98 5.71 9.78
N VAL A 195 9.69 5.79 10.11
CA VAL A 195 9.18 6.67 11.18
C VAL A 195 9.63 6.17 12.56
N LEU A 196 9.70 4.85 12.79
CA LEU A 196 10.31 4.29 14.01
C LEU A 196 11.79 4.63 14.10
N GLY A 197 12.53 4.63 12.98
CA GLY A 197 13.90 5.10 12.92
C GLY A 197 14.03 6.57 13.31
N LEU A 198 13.13 7.45 12.86
CA LEU A 198 13.08 8.86 13.30
C LEU A 198 12.82 8.96 14.81
N PHE A 199 11.90 8.16 15.32
CA PHE A 199 11.50 8.14 16.73
C PHE A 199 12.63 7.68 17.65
N PHE A 200 13.43 6.69 17.28
CA PHE A 200 14.52 6.18 18.11
C PHE A 200 15.64 7.20 18.34
N LEU A 201 15.90 8.10 17.40
CA LEU A 201 16.88 9.18 17.63
C LEU A 201 16.37 10.24 18.60
N SER A 202 15.08 10.55 18.55
CA SER A 202 14.52 11.59 19.40
C SER A 202 13.06 11.33 19.74
N THR A 203 12.80 11.11 21.02
CA THR A 203 11.43 10.99 21.57
C THR A 203 10.75 12.34 21.83
N ARG A 204 11.33 13.45 21.36
CA ARG A 204 10.75 14.79 21.45
C ARG A 204 9.71 14.97 20.36
N MET A 205 8.44 15.04 20.72
CA MET A 205 7.33 15.07 19.77
C MET A 205 7.38 16.25 18.79
N GLY A 206 7.73 17.45 19.25
CA GLY A 206 7.77 18.64 18.37
C GLY A 206 8.70 18.49 17.16
N PRO A 207 10.03 18.24 17.36
CA PRO A 207 10.93 17.99 16.24
C PRO A 207 10.57 16.76 15.41
N LEU A 208 9.97 15.73 16.01
CA LEU A 208 9.57 14.51 15.31
C LEU A 208 8.39 14.78 14.36
N LEU A 209 7.34 15.43 14.86
CA LEU A 209 6.19 15.83 14.03
C LEU A 209 6.63 16.74 12.87
N TRP A 210 7.54 17.68 13.11
CA TRP A 210 8.08 18.52 12.05
C TRP A 210 8.78 17.71 10.94
N GLN A 211 9.52 16.66 11.30
CA GLN A 211 10.16 15.78 10.33
C GLN A 211 9.13 14.94 9.56
N ILE A 212 8.11 14.41 10.25
CA ILE A 212 7.00 13.69 9.64
C ILE A 212 6.28 14.58 8.61
N SER A 213 5.88 15.79 9.01
CA SER A 213 5.20 16.72 8.10
C SER A 213 6.09 17.14 6.92
N ALA A 214 7.41 17.33 7.13
CA ALA A 214 8.34 17.62 6.04
C ALA A 214 8.44 16.45 5.04
N PHE A 215 8.45 15.22 5.54
CA PHE A 215 8.38 14.01 4.72
C PHE A 215 7.06 13.95 3.93
N THR A 216 5.90 14.11 4.59
CA THR A 216 4.59 14.05 3.94
C THR A 216 4.41 15.11 2.86
N VAL A 217 4.90 16.35 3.10
CA VAL A 217 4.88 17.41 2.08
C VAL A 217 5.72 17.02 0.87
N ALA A 218 6.93 16.50 1.07
CA ALA A 218 7.79 16.04 0.00
C ALA A 218 7.16 14.88 -0.79
N HIS A 219 6.61 13.89 -0.10
CA HIS A 219 5.85 12.78 -0.66
C HIS A 219 4.70 13.27 -1.53
N THR A 220 3.89 14.21 -1.02
CA THR A 220 2.79 14.84 -1.78
C THR A 220 3.27 15.47 -3.08
N ILE A 221 4.41 16.18 -3.05
CA ILE A 221 4.96 16.85 -4.23
C ILE A 221 5.30 15.83 -5.33
N THR A 222 6.00 14.76 -4.99
CA THR A 222 6.37 13.74 -5.99
C THR A 222 5.18 12.94 -6.49
N LEU A 223 4.22 12.61 -5.64
CA LEU A 223 2.95 12.01 -6.06
C LEU A 223 2.19 12.92 -7.04
N ALA A 224 2.12 14.23 -6.75
CA ALA A 224 1.47 15.18 -7.66
C ALA A 224 2.15 15.20 -9.04
N PHE A 225 3.48 15.26 -9.09
CA PHE A 225 4.21 15.26 -10.35
C PHE A 225 4.05 13.96 -11.13
N ALA A 226 4.02 12.83 -10.46
CA ALA A 226 3.82 11.53 -11.09
C ALA A 226 2.40 11.39 -11.66
N ALA A 227 1.38 11.68 -10.86
CA ALA A 227 -0.01 11.60 -11.27
C ALA A 227 -0.38 12.60 -12.40
N LEU A 228 0.35 13.71 -12.51
CA LEU A 228 0.25 14.64 -13.64
C LEU A 228 1.08 14.24 -14.86
N GLY A 229 1.74 13.08 -14.83
CA GLY A 229 2.54 12.56 -15.95
C GLY A 229 3.90 13.26 -16.16
N TYR A 230 4.35 14.11 -15.21
CA TYR A 230 5.66 14.75 -15.30
C TYR A 230 6.82 13.80 -14.92
N VAL A 231 6.53 12.72 -14.23
CA VAL A 231 7.49 11.68 -13.86
C VAL A 231 6.98 10.35 -14.41
N ASN A 232 7.79 9.70 -15.22
CA ASN A 232 7.53 8.36 -15.73
C ASN A 232 8.65 7.43 -15.25
N LEU A 233 8.30 6.41 -14.49
CA LEU A 233 9.22 5.41 -13.95
C LEU A 233 9.29 4.13 -14.80
N GLY A 234 8.46 3.99 -15.83
CA GLY A 234 8.44 2.85 -16.75
C GLY A 234 9.61 2.77 -17.73
N GLY A 235 10.72 3.49 -17.45
CA GLY A 235 11.93 3.47 -18.26
C GLY A 235 13.03 2.64 -17.61
N THR A 236 14.09 2.37 -18.39
CA THR A 236 15.29 1.68 -17.93
C THR A 236 16.48 2.62 -17.83
N LEU A 237 17.36 2.39 -16.85
CA LEU A 237 18.62 3.10 -16.66
C LEU A 237 19.81 2.25 -17.14
N PHE A 238 20.99 2.88 -17.23
CA PHE A 238 22.25 2.21 -17.58
C PHE A 238 22.21 1.39 -18.89
N GLY A 239 21.55 1.93 -19.92
CA GLY A 239 21.48 1.28 -21.24
C GLY A 239 20.50 0.11 -21.32
N GLY A 240 19.48 0.08 -20.49
CA GLY A 240 18.43 -0.96 -20.49
C GLY A 240 18.69 -2.11 -19.51
N SER A 241 19.66 -1.96 -18.60
CA SER A 241 20.04 -3.04 -17.69
C SER A 241 19.26 -3.08 -16.37
N ILE A 242 18.70 -1.96 -15.94
CA ILE A 242 17.96 -1.84 -14.66
C ILE A 242 16.75 -0.93 -14.87
N GLU A 243 15.59 -1.35 -14.42
CA GLU A 243 14.37 -0.54 -14.44
C GLU A 243 14.45 0.61 -13.43
N THR A 244 13.87 1.75 -13.79
CA THR A 244 13.94 2.96 -12.96
C THR A 244 13.27 2.75 -11.61
N ILE A 245 12.17 1.98 -11.55
CA ILE A 245 11.45 1.69 -10.32
C ILE A 245 12.31 0.90 -9.33
N VAL A 246 13.04 -0.12 -9.77
CA VAL A 246 13.96 -0.91 -8.93
C VAL A 246 15.00 -0.03 -8.23
N VAL A 247 15.54 0.96 -8.95
CA VAL A 247 16.49 1.92 -8.35
C VAL A 247 15.79 2.80 -7.29
N VAL A 248 14.59 3.26 -7.56
CA VAL A 248 13.82 4.07 -6.59
C VAL A 248 13.55 3.27 -5.32
N GLU A 249 13.10 2.03 -5.43
CA GLU A 249 12.84 1.16 -4.30
C GLU A 249 14.10 0.84 -3.48
N ALA A 250 15.21 0.55 -4.16
CA ALA A 250 16.48 0.36 -3.48
C ALA A 250 16.93 1.61 -2.72
N LEU A 251 16.70 2.82 -3.28
CA LEU A 251 16.98 4.09 -2.61
C LEU A 251 16.02 4.35 -1.43
N ILE A 252 14.76 3.94 -1.52
CA ILE A 252 13.81 3.96 -0.39
C ILE A 252 14.37 3.10 0.75
N ALA A 253 14.71 1.84 0.47
CA ALA A 253 15.30 0.95 1.47
C ALA A 253 16.61 1.53 2.06
N LEU A 254 17.47 2.11 1.22
CA LEU A 254 18.70 2.77 1.66
C LEU A 254 18.45 3.98 2.56
N SER A 255 17.35 4.73 2.35
CA SER A 255 16.96 5.84 3.21
C SER A 255 16.61 5.38 4.63
N ILE A 256 15.97 4.21 4.76
CA ILE A 256 15.66 3.57 6.04
C ILE A 256 16.94 3.12 6.74
N VAL A 257 17.86 2.48 5.98
CA VAL A 257 19.20 2.13 6.51
C VAL A 257 19.92 3.37 7.02
N TYR A 258 19.91 4.47 6.25
CA TYR A 258 20.56 5.73 6.65
C TYR A 258 20.04 6.23 8.00
N VAL A 259 18.73 6.35 8.16
CA VAL A 259 18.10 6.84 9.40
C VAL A 259 18.42 5.91 10.58
N ALA A 260 18.38 4.60 10.37
CA ALA A 260 18.68 3.62 11.42
C ALA A 260 20.16 3.64 11.82
N VAL A 261 21.07 3.74 10.87
CA VAL A 261 22.52 3.81 11.11
C VAL A 261 22.90 5.14 11.77
N GLU A 262 22.30 6.28 11.38
CA GLU A 262 22.51 7.57 12.02
C GLU A 262 22.25 7.49 13.54
N ASN A 263 21.22 6.76 13.97
CA ASN A 263 20.88 6.58 15.39
C ASN A 263 22.01 5.88 16.20
N LEU A 264 22.85 5.08 15.55
CA LEU A 264 23.94 4.37 16.22
C LEU A 264 25.14 5.28 16.49
N PHE A 265 25.35 6.31 15.67
CA PHE A 265 26.54 7.16 15.69
C PHE A 265 26.28 8.58 16.19
N THR A 266 25.02 8.99 16.35
CA THR A 266 24.67 10.36 16.76
C THR A 266 23.82 10.37 18.03
N ASP A 267 24.03 11.41 18.87
CA ASP A 267 23.31 11.58 20.15
C ASP A 267 22.27 12.71 20.10
N GLY A 268 22.07 13.31 18.93
CA GLY A 268 21.15 14.45 18.81
C GLY A 268 20.74 14.79 17.39
N LEU A 269 19.74 15.66 17.29
CA LEU A 269 19.18 16.10 16.00
C LEU A 269 20.10 17.13 15.34
N SER A 270 20.55 16.85 14.12
CA SER A 270 21.23 17.82 13.28
C SER A 270 20.23 18.88 12.76
N PRO A 271 20.60 20.17 12.64
CA PRO A 271 19.78 21.19 12.01
C PRO A 271 19.42 20.89 10.54
N TRP A 272 20.23 20.11 9.85
CA TRP A 272 20.03 19.71 8.45
C TRP A 272 19.11 18.51 8.28
N ARG A 273 18.78 17.80 9.36
CA ARG A 273 17.98 16.58 9.31
C ARG A 273 16.62 16.75 8.63
N PRO A 274 15.83 17.82 8.87
CA PRO A 274 14.56 18.00 8.17
C PRO A 274 14.70 18.06 6.64
N PHE A 275 15.81 18.61 6.13
CA PHE A 275 16.08 18.66 4.69
C PHE A 275 16.43 17.28 4.12
N ILE A 276 17.15 16.45 4.87
CA ILE A 276 17.47 15.08 4.50
C ILE A 276 16.16 14.26 4.48
N ILE A 277 15.33 14.39 5.52
CA ILE A 277 14.03 13.71 5.62
C ILE A 277 13.08 14.16 4.51
N PHE A 278 13.09 15.44 4.15
CA PHE A 278 12.37 15.95 2.99
C PHE A 278 12.85 15.26 1.69
N GLY A 279 14.16 15.14 1.49
CA GLY A 279 14.73 14.40 0.34
C GLY A 279 14.27 12.94 0.30
N PHE A 280 14.21 12.27 1.45
CA PHE A 280 13.69 10.90 1.54
C PHE A 280 12.18 10.84 1.26
N GLY A 281 11.41 11.83 1.69
CA GLY A 281 10.00 11.93 1.35
C GLY A 281 9.75 12.04 -0.16
N LEU A 282 10.62 12.79 -0.89
CA LEU A 282 10.56 12.82 -2.36
C LEU A 282 10.78 11.43 -2.98
N LEU A 283 11.72 10.64 -2.45
CA LEU A 283 11.99 9.28 -2.92
C LEU A 283 10.82 8.33 -2.65
N HIS A 284 10.27 8.35 -1.43
CA HIS A 284 9.13 7.50 -1.07
C HIS A 284 7.89 7.82 -1.92
N GLY A 285 7.63 9.11 -2.19
CA GLY A 285 6.54 9.49 -3.09
C GLY A 285 6.74 9.02 -4.53
N LEU A 286 7.99 8.85 -5.00
CA LEU A 286 8.26 8.25 -6.30
C LEU A 286 7.95 6.75 -6.32
N GLY A 287 8.24 6.02 -5.24
CA GLY A 287 7.94 4.58 -5.16
C GLY A 287 6.44 4.27 -5.28
N PHE A 288 5.59 5.14 -4.73
CA PHE A 288 4.13 4.99 -4.84
C PHE A 288 3.55 5.65 -6.11
N ALA A 289 4.38 6.33 -6.88
CA ALA A 289 3.95 7.10 -8.04
C ALA A 289 3.42 6.21 -9.18
N SER A 290 4.01 5.04 -9.41
CA SER A 290 3.54 4.05 -10.39
C SER A 290 2.16 3.53 -10.01
N VAL A 291 2.01 3.11 -8.75
CA VAL A 291 0.76 2.63 -8.19
C VAL A 291 -0.33 3.71 -8.32
N LEU A 292 -0.04 4.96 -7.95
CA LEU A 292 -1.02 6.05 -8.03
C LEU A 292 -1.35 6.47 -9.47
N ALA A 293 -0.41 6.34 -10.41
CA ALA A 293 -0.67 6.58 -11.83
C ALA A 293 -1.61 5.51 -12.41
N GLU A 294 -1.48 4.28 -11.95
CA GLU A 294 -2.36 3.16 -12.28
C GLU A 294 -3.70 3.26 -11.56
N PHE A 295 -3.74 3.64 -10.28
CA PHE A 295 -4.97 3.87 -9.51
C PHE A 295 -5.90 4.92 -10.10
N GLY A 296 -5.36 5.88 -10.88
CA GLY A 296 -6.12 6.96 -11.47
C GLY A 296 -6.90 7.74 -10.43
N LEU A 297 -6.28 8.76 -9.84
CA LEU A 297 -7.04 9.71 -9.03
C LEU A 297 -8.19 10.30 -9.87
N PRO A 298 -9.39 10.51 -9.29
CA PRO A 298 -10.55 11.03 -10.01
C PRO A 298 -10.18 12.34 -10.69
N GLN A 299 -10.25 12.37 -12.03
CA GLN A 299 -9.76 13.50 -12.83
C GLN A 299 -10.44 14.83 -12.45
N GLY A 300 -11.72 14.79 -12.10
CA GLY A 300 -12.49 15.96 -11.68
C GLY A 300 -12.24 16.43 -10.25
N SER A 301 -11.65 15.59 -9.38
CA SER A 301 -11.42 15.85 -7.95
C SER A 301 -10.00 15.51 -7.49
N PHE A 302 -9.04 15.58 -8.42
CA PHE A 302 -7.63 15.21 -8.19
C PHE A 302 -7.00 15.86 -6.95
N ILE A 303 -7.09 17.21 -6.83
CA ILE A 303 -6.48 17.93 -5.71
C ILE A 303 -7.09 17.52 -4.36
N PRO A 304 -8.42 17.46 -4.19
CA PRO A 304 -9.04 16.93 -2.97
C PRO A 304 -8.59 15.51 -2.64
N ALA A 305 -8.56 14.59 -3.61
CA ALA A 305 -8.10 13.22 -3.41
C ALA A 305 -6.66 13.16 -2.92
N LEU A 306 -5.74 13.85 -3.60
CA LEU A 306 -4.32 13.90 -3.26
C LEU A 306 -4.09 14.46 -1.85
N ILE A 307 -4.78 15.54 -1.48
CA ILE A 307 -4.66 16.13 -0.14
C ILE A 307 -5.24 15.20 0.91
N GLY A 308 -6.42 14.61 0.67
CA GLY A 308 -7.06 13.66 1.57
C GLY A 308 -6.16 12.46 1.85
N PHE A 309 -5.61 11.85 0.79
CA PHE A 309 -4.67 10.75 0.88
C PHE A 309 -3.45 11.10 1.75
N ASN A 310 -2.77 12.21 1.48
CA ASN A 310 -1.57 12.58 2.23
C ASN A 310 -1.85 13.00 3.68
N ILE A 311 -3.03 13.51 3.99
CA ILE A 311 -3.48 13.69 5.39
C ILE A 311 -3.67 12.33 6.06
N GLY A 312 -4.23 11.34 5.38
CA GLY A 312 -4.30 9.96 5.84
C GLY A 312 -2.93 9.37 6.14
N VAL A 313 -1.98 9.55 5.22
CA VAL A 313 -0.55 9.17 5.40
C VAL A 313 0.03 9.79 6.67
N GLU A 314 -0.13 11.10 6.87
CA GLU A 314 0.39 11.79 8.06
C GLU A 314 -0.26 11.28 9.35
N ILE A 315 -1.57 11.06 9.35
CA ILE A 315 -2.31 10.48 10.48
C ILE A 315 -1.77 9.07 10.79
N GLY A 316 -1.56 8.22 9.79
CA GLY A 316 -0.99 6.88 9.94
C GLY A 316 0.40 6.90 10.58
N GLN A 317 1.30 7.74 10.07
CA GLN A 317 2.65 7.92 10.61
C GLN A 317 2.63 8.43 12.07
N VAL A 318 1.78 9.41 12.37
CA VAL A 318 1.61 9.94 13.74
C VAL A 318 1.02 8.86 14.66
N ALA A 319 0.09 8.02 14.19
CA ALA A 319 -0.45 6.91 14.96
C ALA A 319 0.63 5.88 15.32
N VAL A 320 1.51 5.51 14.38
CA VAL A 320 2.65 4.63 14.63
C VAL A 320 3.54 5.20 15.74
N VAL A 321 3.91 6.48 15.63
CA VAL A 321 4.73 7.16 16.65
C VAL A 321 4.03 7.22 18.01
N ALA A 322 2.74 7.53 18.02
CA ALA A 322 1.96 7.59 19.26
C ALA A 322 1.93 6.23 19.98
N VAL A 323 1.69 5.15 19.23
CA VAL A 323 1.73 3.78 19.77
C VAL A 323 3.12 3.43 20.28
N ALA A 324 4.17 3.69 19.49
CA ALA A 324 5.55 3.46 19.92
C ALA A 324 5.90 4.25 21.19
N TYR A 325 5.51 5.52 21.25
CA TYR A 325 5.73 6.36 22.45
C TYR A 325 5.00 5.81 23.68
N LEU A 326 3.73 5.41 23.54
CA LEU A 326 2.96 4.80 24.62
C LEU A 326 3.62 3.52 25.15
N ILE A 327 4.17 2.70 24.26
CA ILE A 327 4.88 1.48 24.61
C ILE A 327 6.14 1.83 25.42
N VAL A 328 6.97 2.76 24.96
CA VAL A 328 8.29 3.01 25.57
C VAL A 328 8.28 4.04 26.71
N MET A 329 7.19 4.77 26.94
CA MET A 329 7.15 5.91 27.86
C MET A 329 7.58 5.58 29.29
N LYS A 330 7.28 4.37 29.77
CA LYS A 330 7.70 3.93 31.12
C LYS A 330 9.18 3.59 31.15
N ALA A 331 9.72 2.95 30.10
CA ALA A 331 11.16 2.70 29.96
C ALA A 331 11.94 4.03 29.95
N ILE A 332 11.48 5.03 29.19
CA ILE A 332 12.05 6.39 29.17
C ILE A 332 11.98 7.06 30.58
N SER A 333 10.87 6.88 31.27
CA SER A 333 10.71 7.47 32.64
C SER A 333 11.68 6.86 33.65
N LEU A 334 11.88 5.54 33.61
CA LEU A 334 12.84 4.82 34.47
C LEU A 334 14.28 5.17 34.08
N ASP A 335 14.59 5.29 32.82
CA ASP A 335 15.87 5.74 32.30
C ASP A 335 16.26 7.11 32.89
N LYS A 336 15.38 8.09 32.85
CA LYS A 336 15.59 9.42 33.42
C LYS A 336 15.80 9.42 34.94
N SER A 337 15.27 8.44 35.65
CA SER A 337 15.44 8.29 37.10
C SER A 337 16.65 7.44 37.49
N GLY A 338 17.23 6.71 36.55
CA GLY A 338 18.31 5.76 36.77
C GLY A 338 17.91 4.57 37.64
N THR A 339 16.60 4.25 37.71
CA THR A 339 16.05 3.21 38.58
C THR A 339 15.54 2.01 37.79
N ALA A 340 15.75 0.80 38.34
CA ALA A 340 15.13 -0.41 37.80
C ALA A 340 13.74 -0.64 38.42
N ASP A 341 12.83 -1.17 37.63
CA ASP A 341 11.53 -1.64 38.09
C ASP A 341 11.21 -3.00 37.46
N LYS A 342 11.45 -4.06 38.25
CA LYS A 342 11.20 -5.45 37.80
C LYS A 342 9.71 -5.75 37.61
N MET A 343 8.81 -5.04 38.27
CA MET A 343 7.37 -5.21 38.10
C MET A 343 6.95 -4.62 36.78
N ILE A 344 7.44 -3.45 36.38
CA ILE A 344 7.21 -2.85 35.08
C ILE A 344 7.85 -3.71 33.97
N ALA A 345 9.07 -4.21 34.17
CA ALA A 345 9.69 -5.14 33.23
C ALA A 345 8.83 -6.42 33.04
N GLY A 346 8.29 -6.99 34.10
CA GLY A 346 7.37 -8.12 34.07
C GLY A 346 6.05 -7.78 33.35
N ALA A 347 5.51 -6.58 33.54
CA ALA A 347 4.32 -6.13 32.83
C ALA A 347 4.55 -6.00 31.31
N TYR A 348 5.70 -5.50 30.88
CA TYR A 348 6.10 -5.46 29.47
C TYR A 348 6.22 -6.86 28.88
N LEU A 349 6.86 -7.81 29.57
CA LEU A 349 6.97 -9.19 29.11
C LEU A 349 5.61 -9.87 29.01
N PHE A 350 4.72 -9.64 29.97
CA PHE A 350 3.35 -10.14 29.92
C PHE A 350 2.59 -9.55 28.70
N ALA A 351 2.70 -8.24 28.49
CA ALA A 351 2.08 -7.59 27.33
C ALA A 351 2.65 -8.11 25.99
N MET A 352 3.96 -8.36 25.93
CA MET A 352 4.62 -8.97 24.77
C MET A 352 4.04 -10.36 24.46
N VAL A 353 3.95 -11.23 25.48
CA VAL A 353 3.40 -12.57 25.31
C VAL A 353 1.91 -12.53 24.93
N ALA A 354 1.13 -11.63 25.55
CA ALA A 354 -0.27 -11.44 25.23
C ALA A 354 -0.47 -10.96 23.78
N LEU A 355 0.38 -10.03 23.33
CA LEU A 355 0.35 -9.52 21.95
C LEU A 355 0.73 -10.63 20.96
N MET A 356 1.80 -11.39 21.22
CA MET A 356 2.20 -12.53 20.38
C MET A 356 1.15 -13.64 20.31
N ALA A 357 0.33 -13.81 21.35
CA ALA A 357 -0.77 -14.79 21.31
C ALA A 357 -1.87 -14.42 20.28
N LEU A 358 -1.94 -13.16 19.83
CA LEU A 358 -2.85 -12.72 18.79
C LEU A 358 -2.41 -13.16 17.39
N VAL A 359 -1.16 -13.58 17.20
CA VAL A 359 -0.67 -14.09 15.90
C VAL A 359 -1.52 -15.28 15.44
N ILE A 360 -1.87 -16.21 16.37
CA ILE A 360 -2.62 -17.43 16.03
C ILE A 360 -4.00 -17.10 15.42
N PRO A 361 -4.89 -16.31 16.08
CA PRO A 361 -6.17 -15.97 15.47
C PRO A 361 -6.03 -15.07 14.24
N VAL A 362 -5.04 -14.18 14.19
CA VAL A 362 -4.82 -13.27 13.07
C VAL A 362 -4.31 -14.01 11.84
N SER A 363 -3.51 -15.05 12.00
CA SER A 363 -3.04 -15.87 10.85
C SER A 363 -4.17 -16.58 10.09
N ALA A 364 -5.37 -16.62 10.63
CA ALA A 364 -6.56 -17.14 9.95
C ALA A 364 -7.31 -16.08 9.13
N TRP A 365 -6.90 -14.82 9.17
CA TRP A 365 -7.52 -13.73 8.39
C TRP A 365 -6.87 -13.62 7.01
N PRO A 366 -7.60 -13.29 5.96
CA PRO A 366 -7.05 -13.08 4.62
C PRO A 366 -5.90 -12.07 4.61
N GLU A 367 -6.06 -10.91 5.23
CA GLU A 367 -5.04 -9.86 5.34
C GLU A 367 -4.18 -9.99 6.63
N GLY A 368 -4.10 -11.17 7.21
CA GLY A 368 -3.43 -11.39 8.49
C GLY A 368 -1.93 -11.15 8.46
N GLY A 369 -1.28 -11.26 7.31
CA GLY A 369 0.16 -11.09 7.13
C GLY A 369 0.68 -9.74 7.62
N ASP A 370 0.12 -8.65 7.12
CA ASP A 370 0.53 -7.29 7.49
C ASP A 370 0.27 -7.00 8.97
N VAL A 371 -0.88 -7.46 9.48
CA VAL A 371 -1.21 -7.33 10.90
C VAL A 371 -0.25 -8.13 11.79
N ILE A 372 0.21 -9.32 11.34
CA ILE A 372 1.21 -10.11 12.06
C ILE A 372 2.54 -9.35 12.16
N ILE A 373 2.97 -8.71 11.08
CA ILE A 373 4.19 -7.89 11.10
C ILE A 373 4.09 -6.76 12.13
N LEU A 374 2.94 -6.08 12.20
CA LEU A 374 2.70 -5.05 13.23
C LEU A 374 2.73 -5.63 14.66
N ILE A 375 2.11 -6.79 14.87
CA ILE A 375 2.13 -7.52 16.14
C ILE A 375 3.57 -7.85 16.55
N VAL A 376 4.37 -8.40 15.62
CA VAL A 376 5.78 -8.77 15.87
C VAL A 376 6.61 -7.52 16.17
N THR A 377 6.43 -6.44 15.40
CA THR A 377 7.13 -5.17 15.62
C THR A 377 6.81 -4.59 17.02
N GLY A 378 5.55 -4.58 17.40
CA GLY A 378 5.11 -4.16 18.73
C GLY A 378 5.66 -5.05 19.85
N ALA A 379 5.67 -6.38 19.64
CA ALA A 379 6.22 -7.33 20.61
C ALA A 379 7.74 -7.14 20.81
N ILE A 380 8.49 -6.91 19.75
CA ILE A 380 9.92 -6.59 19.83
C ILE A 380 10.11 -5.33 20.67
N LEU A 381 9.36 -4.27 20.42
CA LEU A 381 9.46 -3.01 21.15
C LEU A 381 9.11 -3.18 22.66
N LEU A 382 8.10 -4.00 22.98
CA LEU A 382 7.77 -4.38 24.36
C LEU A 382 8.90 -5.15 25.03
N GLY A 383 9.51 -6.12 24.34
CA GLY A 383 10.65 -6.90 24.84
C GLY A 383 11.88 -6.03 25.15
N LEU A 384 12.24 -5.12 24.23
CA LEU A 384 13.32 -4.16 24.43
C LEU A 384 13.03 -3.21 25.60
N SER A 385 11.76 -2.76 25.75
CA SER A 385 11.33 -1.91 26.86
C SER A 385 11.40 -2.66 28.21
N ALA A 386 11.10 -3.96 28.22
CA ALA A 386 11.29 -4.82 29.39
C ALA A 386 12.78 -4.88 29.82
N ALA A 387 13.69 -5.09 28.86
CA ALA A 387 15.12 -5.11 29.09
C ALA A 387 15.61 -3.77 29.69
N SER A 388 15.21 -2.64 29.09
CA SER A 388 15.55 -1.30 29.60
C SER A 388 15.04 -1.08 31.02
N SER A 389 13.79 -1.45 31.30
CA SER A 389 13.18 -1.29 32.65
C SER A 389 13.83 -2.15 33.76
N ALA A 390 14.45 -3.27 33.37
CA ALA A 390 15.10 -4.19 34.31
C ALA A 390 16.52 -3.74 34.73
N VAL A 391 17.19 -2.92 33.94
CA VAL A 391 18.64 -2.61 34.14
C VAL A 391 18.88 -1.51 35.17
N GLY A 392 18.04 -0.49 35.28
CA GLY A 392 18.11 0.55 36.31
C GLY A 392 19.35 1.42 36.26
N ARG A 393 19.70 1.93 35.08
CA ARG A 393 20.79 2.88 34.90
C ARG A 393 20.39 3.98 33.92
N TYR A 394 21.13 5.09 33.93
CA TYR A 394 20.98 6.13 32.89
C TYR A 394 21.37 5.57 31.52
N ASP A 395 20.75 6.10 30.46
CA ASP A 395 20.92 5.69 29.08
C ASP A 395 20.44 4.26 28.75
N SER A 396 19.73 3.60 29.69
CA SER A 396 19.19 2.26 29.46
C SER A 396 18.19 2.20 28.29
N TYR A 397 17.40 3.27 28.09
CA TYR A 397 16.50 3.37 26.94
C TYR A 397 17.30 3.38 25.61
N ARG A 398 18.33 4.19 25.53
CA ARG A 398 19.17 4.27 24.35
C ARG A 398 19.86 2.93 24.06
N GLU A 399 20.51 2.35 25.05
CA GLU A 399 21.28 1.13 24.91
C GLU A 399 20.43 -0.13 24.70
N MET A 400 19.24 -0.21 25.29
CA MET A 400 18.41 -1.41 25.29
C MET A 400 17.19 -1.33 24.35
N VAL A 401 16.80 -0.14 23.90
CA VAL A 401 15.66 0.06 23.02
C VAL A 401 16.09 0.71 21.71
N ALA A 402 16.62 1.93 21.76
CA ALA A 402 16.85 2.71 20.54
C ALA A 402 17.95 2.11 19.67
N MET A 403 19.11 1.74 20.22
CA MET A 403 20.19 1.13 19.44
C MET A 403 19.83 -0.27 18.90
N PRO A 404 19.34 -1.24 19.71
CA PRO A 404 18.95 -2.54 19.18
C PRO A 404 17.79 -2.45 18.16
N GLY A 405 16.80 -1.59 18.43
CA GLY A 405 15.72 -1.33 17.48
C GLY A 405 16.24 -0.78 16.15
N SER A 406 17.17 0.19 16.20
CA SER A 406 17.80 0.74 14.99
C SER A 406 18.65 -0.30 14.25
N VAL A 407 19.36 -1.18 14.96
CA VAL A 407 20.10 -2.29 14.31
C VAL A 407 19.14 -3.23 13.57
N LEU A 408 18.02 -3.59 14.20
CA LEU A 408 17.01 -4.44 13.54
C LEU A 408 16.44 -3.77 12.29
N ILE A 409 16.08 -2.50 12.38
CA ILE A 409 15.60 -1.72 11.22
C ILE A 409 16.67 -1.69 10.11
N ALA A 410 17.93 -1.41 10.46
CA ALA A 410 19.02 -1.36 9.49
C ALA A 410 19.22 -2.71 8.79
N VAL A 411 19.13 -3.83 9.51
CA VAL A 411 19.28 -5.18 8.95
C VAL A 411 18.14 -5.50 7.99
N VAL A 412 16.89 -5.24 8.37
CA VAL A 412 15.73 -5.48 7.51
C VAL A 412 15.81 -4.62 6.25
N ALA A 413 16.06 -3.33 6.40
CA ALA A 413 16.14 -2.42 5.26
C ALA A 413 17.35 -2.70 4.35
N ALA A 414 18.49 -3.13 4.91
CA ALA A 414 19.64 -3.55 4.11
C ALA A 414 19.33 -4.85 3.33
N TYR A 415 18.61 -5.78 3.92
CA TYR A 415 18.13 -6.97 3.22
C TYR A 415 17.26 -6.57 2.02
N TRP A 416 16.26 -5.70 2.21
CA TRP A 416 15.43 -5.19 1.10
C TRP A 416 16.24 -4.48 0.02
N CYS A 417 17.25 -3.69 0.41
CA CYS A 417 18.10 -3.03 -0.57
C CYS A 417 18.87 -4.04 -1.44
N VAL A 418 19.36 -5.14 -0.85
CA VAL A 418 20.05 -6.21 -1.57
C VAL A 418 19.08 -7.01 -2.44
N GLU A 419 17.93 -7.38 -1.88
CA GLU A 419 16.87 -8.13 -2.57
C GLU A 419 16.41 -7.42 -3.84
N ARG A 420 16.09 -6.12 -3.75
CA ARG A 420 15.60 -5.31 -4.88
C ARG A 420 16.64 -5.10 -6.00
N VAL A 421 17.93 -5.18 -5.70
CA VAL A 421 18.99 -4.92 -6.69
C VAL A 421 19.54 -6.20 -7.29
N PHE A 422 19.57 -7.31 -6.53
CA PHE A 422 20.38 -8.50 -6.89
C PHE A 422 19.58 -9.81 -6.89
N LEU A 423 18.36 -9.84 -6.34
CA LEU A 423 17.52 -11.04 -6.25
C LEU A 423 16.20 -10.84 -7.00
#